data_3038ac4dec15686959a84d32222db6a8
#
_entry.id   3038ac4dec15686959a84d32222db6a8
#
_cell.length_a   1.000
_cell.length_b   1.000
_cell.length_c   1.000
_cell.angle_alpha   90.00
_cell.angle_beta   90.00
_cell.angle_gamma   90.00
#
_symmetry.space_group_name_H-M   'P 1'
#
loop_
_entity.id
_entity.type
_entity.pdbx_description
1 polymer ?
#
loop_
_entity_poly.entity_id
_entity_poly.type
_entity_poly.pdbx_seq_one_letter_code
_entity_poly.pdbx_strand_id
1 'polypeptide(L)'
;AEEAAYLDELKQEYGYALIVHHDDGDPSRVYDFWDHFAEPRNIHVYCCGPKPLMEEIKAISGHWPEGRVNFEDFKPVEIIRPDDVEFDVELAKSGKTVTVPADRSILEAVRDSGIPTVSSCESGTCGTCKTRLLSGDVDHRDMVLMDDEKDDYIMICISRAGSGNLVIDL
;
A
#
# COMPACT_ATOMS: atom_id res chain seq x y z
N ALA A 1 23.94 14.20 2.53
CA ALA A 1 24.69 13.00 2.92
C ALA A 1 24.71 12.76 4.45
N GLU A 2 24.78 13.80 5.25
CA GLU A 2 24.83 13.69 6.73
C GLU A 2 23.47 13.33 7.37
N GLU A 3 22.38 13.35 6.61
CA GLU A 3 21.00 13.12 7.08
C GLU A 3 20.42 11.76 6.67
N ALA A 4 21.21 10.89 6.06
CA ALA A 4 20.70 9.55 5.67
C ALA A 4 20.47 8.70 6.92
N ALA A 5 19.21 8.34 7.18
CA ALA A 5 18.83 7.50 8.31
C ALA A 5 19.54 6.13 8.26
N TYR A 6 19.98 5.66 9.41
CA TYR A 6 20.61 4.34 9.58
C TYR A 6 21.91 4.11 8.78
N LEU A 7 22.53 5.15 8.23
CA LEU A 7 23.71 4.98 7.35
C LEU A 7 24.88 4.32 8.07
N ASP A 8 25.14 4.71 9.31
CA ASP A 8 26.26 4.16 10.08
C ASP A 8 26.01 2.72 10.51
N GLU A 9 24.78 2.38 10.88
CA GLU A 9 24.35 1.00 11.18
C GLU A 9 24.49 0.12 9.93
N LEU A 10 24.01 0.58 8.78
CA LEU A 10 24.10 -0.16 7.52
C LEU A 10 25.56 -0.38 7.10
N LYS A 11 26.45 0.62 7.26
CA LYS A 11 27.88 0.47 6.99
C LYS A 11 28.52 -0.55 7.91
N GLN A 12 28.14 -0.56 9.19
CA GLN A 12 28.65 -1.51 10.16
C GLN A 12 28.18 -2.93 9.87
N GLU A 13 26.92 -3.11 9.49
CA GLU A 13 26.32 -4.41 9.26
C GLU A 13 26.73 -5.02 7.91
N TYR A 14 26.69 -4.23 6.82
CA TYR A 14 26.89 -4.73 5.46
C TYR A 14 28.27 -4.44 4.88
N GLY A 15 29.03 -3.51 5.47
CA GLY A 15 30.41 -3.22 5.08
C GLY A 15 30.57 -2.98 3.57
N TYR A 16 31.40 -3.79 2.92
CA TYR A 16 31.69 -3.69 1.48
C TYR A 16 30.51 -4.08 0.55
N ALA A 17 29.50 -4.73 1.09
CA ALA A 17 28.29 -5.06 0.31
C ALA A 17 27.34 -3.88 0.15
N LEU A 18 27.52 -2.81 0.94
CA LEU A 18 26.73 -1.59 0.85
C LEU A 18 27.32 -0.63 -0.17
N ILE A 19 26.53 -0.27 -1.16
CA ILE A 19 26.84 0.83 -2.10
C ILE A 19 25.99 2.04 -1.69
N VAL A 20 26.64 3.15 -1.41
CA VAL A 20 25.98 4.43 -1.08
C VAL A 20 26.26 5.40 -2.22
N HIS A 21 25.18 5.89 -2.84
CA HIS A 21 25.25 6.88 -3.91
C HIS A 21 24.45 8.12 -3.52
N HIS A 22 24.98 9.30 -3.84
CA HIS A 22 24.32 10.59 -3.59
C HIS A 22 24.30 11.38 -4.91
N ASP A 23 23.11 11.66 -5.40
CA ASP A 23 22.89 12.53 -6.57
C ASP A 23 22.86 14.01 -6.20
N ASP A 24 22.75 14.34 -4.92
CA ASP A 24 22.65 15.69 -4.37
C ASP A 24 21.51 16.52 -5.03
N GLY A 25 20.46 15.84 -5.53
CA GLY A 25 19.34 16.44 -6.24
C GLY A 25 19.66 16.82 -7.70
N ASP A 26 20.78 16.37 -8.25
CA ASP A 26 21.16 16.56 -9.65
C ASP A 26 20.71 15.36 -10.50
N PRO A 27 19.72 15.51 -11.40
CA PRO A 27 19.23 14.42 -12.24
C PRO A 27 20.29 13.79 -13.16
N SER A 28 21.40 14.52 -13.45
CA SER A 28 22.49 13.98 -14.27
C SER A 28 23.41 13.05 -13.50
N ARG A 29 23.26 12.97 -12.19
CA ARG A 29 24.07 12.17 -11.28
C ARG A 29 23.33 10.98 -10.69
N VAL A 30 22.19 10.61 -11.25
CA VAL A 30 21.41 9.44 -10.84
C VAL A 30 22.28 8.18 -11.03
N TYR A 31 22.16 7.23 -10.10
CA TYR A 31 22.91 5.98 -10.17
C TYR A 31 22.48 5.15 -11.39
N ASP A 32 23.41 4.71 -12.18
CA ASP A 32 23.14 3.81 -13.31
C ASP A 32 23.05 2.36 -12.81
N PHE A 33 21.87 1.78 -12.91
CA PHE A 33 21.61 0.41 -12.48
C PHE A 33 21.85 -0.64 -13.56
N TRP A 34 22.11 -0.24 -14.80
CA TRP A 34 22.17 -1.15 -15.94
C TRP A 34 23.14 -2.33 -15.73
N ASP A 35 24.33 -2.08 -15.20
CA ASP A 35 25.33 -3.13 -14.97
C ASP A 35 24.89 -4.21 -14.00
N HIS A 36 23.92 -3.88 -13.11
CA HIS A 36 23.35 -4.84 -12.17
C HIS A 36 22.25 -5.70 -12.80
N PHE A 37 21.61 -5.21 -13.85
CA PHE A 37 20.45 -5.82 -14.49
C PHE A 37 20.70 -6.34 -15.91
N ALA A 38 21.83 -6.04 -16.52
CA ALA A 38 22.14 -6.41 -17.92
C ALA A 38 21.94 -7.90 -18.22
N GLU A 39 22.26 -8.77 -17.27
CA GLU A 39 22.03 -10.22 -17.39
C GLU A 39 21.28 -10.75 -16.17
N PRO A 40 20.19 -11.54 -16.36
CA PRO A 40 19.47 -12.17 -15.28
C PRO A 40 20.36 -13.12 -14.46
N ARG A 41 20.32 -12.97 -13.14
CA ARG A 41 21.06 -13.81 -12.20
C ARG A 41 20.08 -14.65 -11.37
N ASN A 42 20.58 -15.74 -10.76
CA ASN A 42 19.78 -16.56 -9.86
C ASN A 42 19.68 -15.92 -8.44
N ILE A 43 19.19 -14.70 -8.38
CA ILE A 43 18.97 -13.91 -7.18
C ILE A 43 17.57 -13.33 -7.19
N HIS A 44 17.09 -12.87 -6.03
CA HIS A 44 15.94 -12.00 -5.92
C HIS A 44 16.39 -10.58 -5.68
N VAL A 45 15.78 -9.65 -6.40
CA VAL A 45 15.98 -8.21 -6.24
C VAL A 45 14.74 -7.63 -5.58
N TYR A 46 14.94 -6.76 -4.61
CA TYR A 46 13.89 -6.01 -3.95
C TYR A 46 14.16 -4.52 -4.15
N CYS A 47 13.22 -3.81 -4.73
CA CYS A 47 13.33 -2.39 -5.02
C CYS A 47 12.22 -1.63 -4.30
N CYS A 48 12.63 -0.64 -3.54
CA CYS A 48 11.75 0.31 -2.89
C CYS A 48 12.34 1.71 -3.00
N GLY A 49 11.52 2.71 -3.28
CA GLY A 49 11.98 4.09 -3.40
C GLY A 49 11.02 4.97 -4.18
N PRO A 50 11.47 6.17 -4.57
CA PRO A 50 10.67 7.10 -5.36
C PRO A 50 10.19 6.48 -6.67
N LYS A 51 9.01 6.93 -7.13
CA LYS A 51 8.40 6.42 -8.37
C LYS A 51 9.35 6.39 -9.58
N PRO A 52 10.15 7.45 -9.86
CA PRO A 52 11.09 7.42 -10.98
C PRO A 52 12.12 6.28 -10.89
N LEU A 53 12.65 5.99 -9.70
CA LEU A 53 13.57 4.86 -9.47
C LEU A 53 12.89 3.53 -9.79
N MET A 54 11.67 3.33 -9.26
CA MET A 54 10.95 2.07 -9.50
C MET A 54 10.57 1.88 -10.97
N GLU A 55 10.22 2.95 -11.68
CA GLU A 55 9.92 2.92 -13.11
C GLU A 55 11.18 2.57 -13.93
N GLU A 56 12.32 3.13 -13.58
CA GLU A 56 13.60 2.80 -14.20
C GLU A 56 13.95 1.32 -14.01
N ILE A 57 13.91 0.83 -12.76
CA ILE A 57 14.21 -0.59 -12.48
C ILE A 57 13.23 -1.52 -13.21
N LYS A 58 11.94 -1.20 -13.28
CA LYS A 58 10.97 -1.95 -14.08
C LYS A 58 11.35 -1.98 -15.56
N ALA A 59 11.77 -0.85 -16.12
CA ALA A 59 12.13 -0.74 -17.53
C ALA A 59 13.36 -1.59 -17.87
N ILE A 60 14.43 -1.50 -17.06
CA ILE A 60 15.68 -2.23 -17.32
C ILE A 60 15.63 -3.71 -16.95
N SER A 61 14.69 -4.12 -16.09
CA SER A 61 14.54 -5.51 -15.62
C SER A 61 13.46 -6.31 -16.34
N GLY A 62 12.82 -5.76 -17.37
CA GLY A 62 11.71 -6.42 -18.07
C GLY A 62 12.05 -7.77 -18.73
N HIS A 63 13.32 -8.09 -18.92
CA HIS A 63 13.80 -9.36 -19.44
C HIS A 63 14.15 -10.39 -18.35
N TRP A 64 14.00 -10.03 -17.07
CA TRP A 64 14.24 -10.94 -15.96
C TRP A 64 13.06 -11.92 -15.79
N PRO A 65 13.31 -13.16 -15.30
CA PRO A 65 12.23 -14.09 -15.02
C PRO A 65 11.23 -13.55 -14.00
N GLU A 66 9.95 -13.90 -14.18
CA GLU A 66 8.87 -13.50 -13.30
C GLU A 66 9.15 -13.86 -11.82
N GLY A 67 8.82 -12.95 -10.91
CA GLY A 67 9.04 -13.12 -9.46
C GLY A 67 10.49 -12.92 -9.01
N ARG A 68 11.42 -12.56 -9.90
CA ARG A 68 12.82 -12.28 -9.53
C ARG A 68 13.07 -10.84 -9.12
N VAL A 69 12.31 -9.89 -9.67
CA VAL A 69 12.40 -8.48 -9.29
C VAL A 69 11.10 -8.09 -8.61
N ASN A 70 11.20 -7.69 -7.36
CA ASN A 70 10.07 -7.41 -6.48
C ASN A 70 10.08 -5.92 -6.12
N PHE A 71 8.90 -5.31 -6.12
CA PHE A 71 8.74 -3.88 -5.84
C PHE A 71 7.87 -3.68 -4.60
N GLU A 72 8.27 -2.75 -3.74
CA GLU A 72 7.47 -2.29 -2.62
C GLU A 72 7.18 -0.80 -2.80
N ASP A 73 5.91 -0.47 -2.99
CA ASP A 73 5.46 0.91 -3.14
C ASP A 73 4.77 1.36 -1.85
N PHE A 74 5.34 2.37 -1.19
CA PHE A 74 4.75 2.99 0.00
C PHE A 74 3.75 4.11 -0.31
N LYS A 75 3.46 4.36 -1.58
CA LYS A 75 2.34 5.26 -1.88
C LYS A 75 1.06 4.58 -1.44
N PRO A 76 0.25 5.24 -0.61
CA PRO A 76 -1.10 4.78 -0.39
C PRO A 76 -1.75 4.64 -1.77
N VAL A 77 -2.36 3.50 -2.03
CA VAL A 77 -3.35 3.39 -3.10
C VAL A 77 -4.27 4.59 -2.92
N GLU A 78 -4.67 5.27 -4.00
CA GLU A 78 -5.58 6.41 -3.90
C GLU A 78 -6.83 5.95 -3.16
N ILE A 79 -6.86 6.23 -1.85
CA ILE A 79 -7.96 5.85 -0.94
C ILE A 79 -9.22 6.57 -1.39
N ILE A 80 -9.04 7.82 -1.82
CA ILE A 80 -10.10 8.74 -2.26
C ILE A 80 -9.93 9.01 -3.75
N ARG A 81 -11.00 8.79 -4.51
CA ARG A 81 -11.05 9.07 -5.94
C ARG A 81 -11.98 10.24 -6.22
N PRO A 82 -11.80 10.99 -7.33
CA PRO A 82 -12.63 12.15 -7.66
C PRO A 82 -14.12 11.84 -7.86
N ASP A 83 -14.45 10.60 -8.17
CA ASP A 83 -15.80 10.07 -8.41
C ASP A 83 -16.40 9.35 -7.18
N ASP A 84 -15.70 9.35 -6.05
CA ASP A 84 -16.24 8.82 -4.81
C ASP A 84 -17.46 9.61 -4.34
N VAL A 85 -18.45 8.88 -3.83
CA VAL A 85 -19.69 9.44 -3.29
C VAL A 85 -19.84 9.04 -1.83
N GLU A 86 -20.61 9.83 -1.09
CA GLU A 86 -21.03 9.51 0.27
C GLU A 86 -21.92 8.26 0.29
N PHE A 87 -21.77 7.41 1.32
CA PHE A 87 -22.60 6.23 1.55
C PHE A 87 -22.71 5.92 3.04
N ASP A 88 -23.69 5.10 3.41
CA ASP A 88 -23.88 4.69 4.81
C ASP A 88 -23.31 3.29 5.07
N VAL A 89 -22.76 3.10 6.27
CA VAL A 89 -22.30 1.81 6.78
C VAL A 89 -23.03 1.51 8.07
N GLU A 90 -23.77 0.40 8.09
CA GLU A 90 -24.37 -0.15 9.31
C GLU A 90 -23.32 -1.01 10.02
N LEU A 91 -23.13 -0.72 11.31
CA LEU A 91 -22.22 -1.43 12.21
C LEU A 91 -23.05 -2.39 13.05
N ALA A 92 -23.10 -3.67 12.65
CA ALA A 92 -24.08 -4.63 13.17
C ALA A 92 -23.95 -4.91 14.68
N LYS A 93 -22.72 -4.93 15.22
CA LYS A 93 -22.50 -5.16 16.66
C LYS A 93 -22.91 -3.96 17.51
N SER A 94 -22.62 -2.75 17.04
CA SER A 94 -22.95 -1.53 17.77
C SER A 94 -24.37 -1.02 17.53
N GLY A 95 -25.05 -1.52 16.48
CA GLY A 95 -26.36 -1.06 16.04
C GLY A 95 -26.39 0.39 15.55
N LYS A 96 -25.23 0.93 15.17
CA LYS A 96 -25.10 2.29 14.66
C LYS A 96 -24.98 2.30 13.14
N THR A 97 -25.48 3.35 12.53
CA THR A 97 -25.20 3.68 11.12
C THR A 97 -24.26 4.88 11.08
N VAL A 98 -23.21 4.78 10.29
CA VAL A 98 -22.21 5.82 10.11
C VAL A 98 -22.21 6.23 8.64
N THR A 99 -22.40 7.52 8.39
CA THR A 99 -22.23 8.09 7.05
C THR A 99 -20.74 8.28 6.76
N VAL A 100 -20.28 7.75 5.66
CA VAL A 100 -18.88 7.84 5.17
C VAL A 100 -18.82 8.89 4.07
N PRO A 101 -18.25 10.08 4.32
CA PRO A 101 -18.12 11.13 3.31
C PRO A 101 -17.26 10.67 2.11
N ALA A 102 -17.41 11.37 0.99
CA ALA A 102 -16.66 11.08 -0.24
C ALA A 102 -15.13 11.18 -0.06
N ASP A 103 -14.68 12.04 0.83
CA ASP A 103 -13.27 12.35 1.10
C ASP A 103 -12.67 11.59 2.30
N ARG A 104 -13.36 10.56 2.82
CA ARG A 104 -12.93 9.78 3.99
C ARG A 104 -13.07 8.28 3.79
N SER A 105 -12.22 7.53 4.49
CA SER A 105 -12.34 6.08 4.60
C SER A 105 -13.42 5.67 5.61
N ILE A 106 -13.90 4.43 5.51
CA ILE A 106 -14.80 3.83 6.51
C ILE A 106 -14.12 3.84 7.88
N LEU A 107 -12.82 3.51 7.93
CA LEU A 107 -12.03 3.49 9.17
C LEU A 107 -12.08 4.83 9.91
N GLU A 108 -11.87 5.94 9.21
CA GLU A 108 -11.88 7.28 9.77
C GLU A 108 -13.28 7.65 10.25
N ALA A 109 -14.31 7.42 9.43
CA ALA A 109 -15.68 7.74 9.77
C ALA A 109 -16.18 6.95 11.01
N VAL A 110 -15.81 5.67 11.12
CA VAL A 110 -16.13 4.83 12.28
C VAL A 110 -15.43 5.34 13.54
N ARG A 111 -14.15 5.72 13.45
CA ARG A 111 -13.41 6.32 14.59
C ARG A 111 -14.01 7.63 15.04
N ASP A 112 -14.37 8.50 14.12
CA ASP A 112 -15.01 9.79 14.41
C ASP A 112 -16.37 9.59 15.13
N SER A 113 -17.05 8.45 14.88
CA SER A 113 -18.28 8.06 15.60
C SER A 113 -18.03 7.53 17.02
N GLY A 114 -16.77 7.46 17.46
CA GLY A 114 -16.36 7.01 18.79
C GLY A 114 -16.27 5.48 18.94
N ILE A 115 -16.23 4.73 17.84
CA ILE A 115 -16.08 3.27 17.85
C ILE A 115 -14.60 2.91 17.67
N PRO A 116 -14.00 2.19 18.62
CA PRO A 116 -12.61 1.77 18.52
C PRO A 116 -12.42 0.76 17.37
N THR A 117 -11.41 0.99 16.53
CA THR A 117 -11.05 0.12 15.42
C THR A 117 -9.55 -0.15 15.42
N VAL A 118 -9.16 -1.34 15.02
CA VAL A 118 -7.76 -1.73 14.91
C VAL A 118 -7.26 -1.43 13.49
N SER A 119 -6.11 -0.78 13.39
CA SER A 119 -5.43 -0.54 12.11
C SER A 119 -3.92 -0.46 12.31
N SER A 120 -3.16 -0.49 11.20
CA SER A 120 -1.71 -0.31 11.19
C SER A 120 -1.29 0.56 10.00
N CYS A 121 -1.18 0.01 8.78
CA CYS A 121 -0.68 0.74 7.62
C CYS A 121 -1.65 1.79 7.06
N GLU A 122 -2.94 1.60 7.23
CA GLU A 122 -4.04 2.44 6.71
C GLU A 122 -3.99 2.68 5.19
N SER A 123 -3.33 1.78 4.46
CA SER A 123 -3.08 1.85 3.01
C SER A 123 -3.46 0.58 2.26
N GLY A 124 -4.22 -0.32 2.89
CA GLY A 124 -4.73 -1.54 2.24
C GLY A 124 -3.70 -2.65 2.02
N THR A 125 -2.56 -2.64 2.73
CA THR A 125 -1.46 -3.58 2.47
C THR A 125 -1.12 -4.54 3.60
N CYS A 126 -1.60 -4.31 4.84
CA CYS A 126 -1.17 -5.12 6.00
C CYS A 126 -2.24 -6.07 6.56
N GLY A 127 -3.50 -5.95 6.19
CA GLY A 127 -4.58 -6.81 6.66
C GLY A 127 -5.14 -6.48 8.05
N THR A 128 -4.53 -5.57 8.83
CA THR A 128 -4.91 -5.33 10.24
C THR A 128 -6.34 -4.80 10.40
N CYS A 129 -6.85 -4.02 9.44
CA CYS A 129 -8.20 -3.46 9.46
C CYS A 129 -9.25 -4.36 8.76
N LYS A 130 -8.92 -5.63 8.48
CA LYS A 130 -9.86 -6.60 7.89
C LYS A 130 -11.08 -6.75 8.77
N THR A 131 -12.24 -6.48 8.22
CA THR A 131 -13.53 -6.54 8.90
C THR A 131 -14.47 -7.44 8.13
N ARG A 132 -15.33 -8.20 8.81
CA ARG A 132 -16.30 -9.07 8.16
C ARG A 132 -17.38 -8.24 7.49
N LEU A 133 -17.63 -8.51 6.22
CA LEU A 133 -18.74 -7.99 5.45
C LEU A 133 -19.97 -8.88 5.69
N LEU A 134 -21.09 -8.29 6.04
CA LEU A 134 -22.34 -9.01 6.25
C LEU A 134 -23.28 -8.83 5.05
N SER A 135 -23.29 -7.64 4.45
CA SER A 135 -23.98 -7.40 3.18
C SER A 135 -23.54 -6.11 2.51
N GLY A 136 -23.80 -5.99 1.23
CA GLY A 136 -23.51 -4.83 0.38
C GLY A 136 -22.50 -5.14 -0.71
N ASP A 137 -22.43 -4.27 -1.69
CA ASP A 137 -21.48 -4.35 -2.80
C ASP A 137 -20.25 -3.49 -2.49
N VAL A 138 -19.04 -4.05 -2.61
CA VAL A 138 -17.79 -3.42 -2.20
C VAL A 138 -16.90 -3.12 -3.40
N ASP A 139 -16.45 -1.86 -3.51
CA ASP A 139 -15.31 -1.47 -4.32
C ASP A 139 -14.01 -1.79 -3.54
N HIS A 140 -13.49 -3.00 -3.76
CA HIS A 140 -12.24 -3.45 -3.14
C HIS A 140 -11.06 -2.72 -3.75
N ARG A 141 -10.30 -2.01 -2.88
CA ARG A 141 -9.13 -1.22 -3.27
C ARG A 141 -7.85 -1.73 -2.62
N ASP A 142 -7.95 -2.77 -1.81
CA ASP A 142 -6.83 -3.38 -1.10
C ASP A 142 -6.04 -4.37 -1.96
N MET A 143 -4.85 -4.71 -1.47
CA MET A 143 -3.94 -5.69 -2.07
C MET A 143 -3.78 -6.94 -1.20
N VAL A 144 -4.68 -7.14 -0.24
CA VAL A 144 -4.55 -8.17 0.80
C VAL A 144 -5.55 -9.30 0.63
N LEU A 145 -6.82 -8.96 0.34
CA LEU A 145 -7.87 -9.96 0.23
C LEU A 145 -7.71 -10.78 -1.05
N MET A 146 -7.74 -12.10 -0.89
CA MET A 146 -7.85 -13.02 -2.01
C MET A 146 -9.26 -12.98 -2.58
N ASP A 147 -9.45 -13.44 -3.82
CA ASP A 147 -10.76 -13.33 -4.49
C ASP A 147 -11.87 -14.11 -3.77
N ASP A 148 -11.54 -15.23 -3.11
CA ASP A 148 -12.46 -16.03 -2.29
C ASP A 148 -12.78 -15.39 -0.92
N GLU A 149 -12.05 -14.35 -0.51
CA GLU A 149 -12.30 -13.63 0.74
C GLU A 149 -13.14 -12.36 0.54
N LYS A 150 -13.21 -11.84 -0.67
CA LYS A 150 -13.84 -10.55 -0.98
C LYS A 150 -15.36 -10.54 -0.75
N ASP A 151 -16.01 -11.70 -0.85
CA ASP A 151 -17.45 -11.81 -0.56
C ASP A 151 -17.75 -11.72 0.96
N ASP A 152 -16.79 -12.07 1.81
CA ASP A 152 -16.96 -12.19 3.25
C ASP A 152 -16.26 -11.07 4.05
N TYR A 153 -15.32 -10.34 3.45
CA TYR A 153 -14.47 -9.37 4.15
C TYR A 153 -14.26 -8.08 3.38
N ILE A 154 -13.98 -7.03 4.12
CA ILE A 154 -13.62 -5.70 3.60
C ILE A 154 -12.43 -5.13 4.37
N MET A 155 -11.57 -4.40 3.67
CA MET A 155 -10.50 -3.60 4.28
C MET A 155 -10.98 -2.17 4.49
N ILE A 156 -11.48 -1.86 5.69
CA ILE A 156 -12.18 -0.60 5.99
C ILE A 156 -11.31 0.66 5.90
N CYS A 157 -9.98 0.52 5.83
CA CYS A 157 -9.08 1.67 5.68
C CYS A 157 -9.01 2.21 4.25
N ILE A 158 -9.47 1.44 3.23
CA ILE A 158 -9.27 1.80 1.83
C ILE A 158 -10.46 1.50 0.93
N SER A 159 -11.15 0.37 1.15
CA SER A 159 -12.30 -0.05 0.34
C SER A 159 -13.54 0.79 0.66
N ARG A 160 -14.45 0.88 -0.29
CA ARG A 160 -15.67 1.69 -0.21
C ARG A 160 -16.89 0.87 -0.68
N ALA A 161 -18.08 1.44 -0.56
CA ALA A 161 -19.24 0.85 -1.24
C ALA A 161 -19.08 0.99 -2.76
N GLY A 162 -19.32 -0.10 -3.49
CA GLY A 162 -19.42 -0.09 -4.95
C GLY A 162 -20.78 0.45 -5.38
N SER A 163 -21.83 0.07 -4.64
CA SER A 163 -23.18 0.60 -4.80
C SER A 163 -23.97 0.48 -3.49
N GLY A 164 -24.81 1.46 -3.20
CA GLY A 164 -25.69 1.45 -2.00
C GLY A 164 -24.93 1.51 -0.68
N ASN A 165 -25.46 0.83 0.34
CA ASN A 165 -24.94 0.84 1.69
C ASN A 165 -24.25 -0.50 2.04
N LEU A 166 -23.38 -0.48 3.03
CA LEU A 166 -22.71 -1.67 3.53
C LEU A 166 -23.20 -2.03 4.94
N VAL A 167 -23.17 -3.32 5.27
CA VAL A 167 -23.34 -3.81 6.64
C VAL A 167 -22.08 -4.60 7.02
N ILE A 168 -21.42 -4.17 8.10
CA ILE A 168 -20.17 -4.80 8.57
C ILE A 168 -20.29 -5.21 10.05
N ASP A 169 -19.48 -6.21 10.43
CA ASP A 169 -19.49 -6.81 11.77
C ASP A 169 -18.60 -6.01 12.76
N LEU A 170 -19.04 -4.80 13.09
CA LEU A 170 -18.41 -3.86 14.01
C LEU A 170 -19.38 -3.34 15.08
#